data_d7a57b1a7e3ecaa1be122a793198883b
#
_entry.id   d7a57b1a7e3ecaa1be122a793198883b
#
_cell.length_a   1.000
_cell.length_b   1.000
_cell.length_c   1.000
_cell.angle_alpha   90.00
_cell.angle_beta   90.00
_cell.angle_gamma   90.00
#
_symmetry.space_group_name_H-M   'P 1'
#
loop_
_entity.id
_entity.type
_entity.pdbx_description
1 polymer ?
#
loop_
_entity_poly.entity_id
_entity_poly.type
_entity_poly.pdbx_seq_one_letter_code
_entity_poly.pdbx_strand_id
1 'polypeptide(L)'
;PGGQGKNADISDYDDTKPSLWESDENKRKTVALWTKIAERYKDNEWIGGYDLINETNWPLGQANKDLKDLFVRITEGIRSTGDQHIIYIEGNDYANNFSGLVPPWDDNMVYSFHKYWSSVNADDLDWILPLQERYDVPLWMGESGENSNTWYTKSIELYHNNNIGWNWWAMKKVGDIDSPYSIKINDGYQSILNYWKGEANKPSEADAYEAVMKLADDALSENCLYRKGIIDA
;
A
#
# COMPACT_ATOMS: atom_id res chain seq x y z
N PRO A 1 -10.20 -6.53 -12.10
CA PRO A 1 -11.32 -6.31 -11.21
C PRO A 1 -11.31 -4.83 -10.87
N GLY A 2 -12.45 -4.15 -11.11
CA GLY A 2 -12.58 -2.73 -10.81
C GLY A 2 -12.11 -2.45 -9.39
N GLY A 3 -11.38 -1.38 -9.23
CA GLY A 3 -10.59 -1.02 -8.06
C GLY A 3 -11.18 -1.33 -6.70
N GLN A 4 -10.34 -1.38 -5.72
CA GLN A 4 -10.67 -1.74 -4.34
C GLN A 4 -11.64 -0.77 -3.64
N GLY A 5 -11.89 0.33 -4.23
CA GLY A 5 -12.86 1.35 -3.90
C GLY A 5 -12.99 2.26 -5.09
N LYS A 6 -13.97 3.13 -5.12
CA LYS A 6 -14.09 4.15 -6.19
C LYS A 6 -13.05 5.25 -6.01
N ASN A 7 -11.80 4.89 -5.79
CA ASN A 7 -10.72 5.84 -5.83
C ASN A 7 -10.31 6.05 -7.31
N ALA A 8 -11.22 6.66 -8.07
CA ALA A 8 -11.12 6.82 -9.51
C ALA A 8 -9.88 7.62 -9.94
N ASP A 9 -9.30 8.41 -9.04
CA ASP A 9 -8.17 9.27 -9.36
C ASP A 9 -6.84 8.50 -9.43
N ILE A 10 -6.75 7.31 -8.84
CA ILE A 10 -5.52 6.52 -8.76
C ILE A 10 -5.66 5.06 -9.21
N SER A 11 -6.82 4.65 -9.70
CA SER A 11 -7.04 3.30 -10.22
C SER A 11 -7.72 3.34 -11.59
N ASP A 12 -7.45 2.32 -12.40
CA ASP A 12 -8.16 2.07 -13.67
C ASP A 12 -9.62 1.69 -13.39
N TYR A 13 -10.37 2.59 -12.76
CA TYR A 13 -11.76 2.38 -12.44
C TYR A 13 -12.60 2.34 -13.72
N ASP A 14 -13.28 1.23 -13.93
CA ASP A 14 -14.26 1.04 -15.01
C ASP A 14 -15.64 0.96 -14.38
N ASP A 15 -16.40 2.04 -14.45
CA ASP A 15 -17.74 2.17 -13.86
C ASP A 15 -18.79 1.29 -14.54
N THR A 16 -18.45 0.67 -15.67
CA THR A 16 -19.30 -0.34 -16.34
C THR A 16 -19.17 -1.73 -15.70
N LYS A 17 -18.20 -1.93 -14.79
CA LYS A 17 -17.94 -3.18 -14.09
C LYS A 17 -18.18 -3.04 -12.59
N PRO A 18 -18.70 -4.07 -11.93
CA PRO A 18 -18.88 -4.04 -10.48
C PRO A 18 -17.52 -3.95 -9.77
N SER A 19 -17.44 -3.12 -8.76
CA SER A 19 -16.28 -3.06 -7.85
C SER A 19 -16.14 -4.36 -7.06
N LEU A 20 -15.04 -4.49 -6.32
CA LEU A 20 -14.83 -5.58 -5.37
C LEU A 20 -16.03 -5.69 -4.40
N TRP A 21 -16.55 -4.57 -3.94
CA TRP A 21 -17.59 -4.51 -2.90
C TRP A 21 -18.99 -4.82 -3.40
N GLU A 22 -19.25 -4.56 -4.69
CA GLU A 22 -20.55 -4.77 -5.35
C GLU A 22 -20.73 -6.19 -5.91
N SER A 23 -19.67 -7.02 -5.91
CA SER A 23 -19.70 -8.35 -6.52
C SER A 23 -19.21 -9.45 -5.59
N ASP A 24 -20.08 -10.37 -5.24
CA ASP A 24 -19.71 -11.57 -4.47
C ASP A 24 -18.71 -12.45 -5.24
N GLU A 25 -18.79 -12.46 -6.57
CA GLU A 25 -17.84 -13.17 -7.42
C GLU A 25 -16.44 -12.53 -7.33
N ASN A 26 -16.32 -11.20 -7.31
CA ASN A 26 -15.04 -10.52 -7.12
C ASN A 26 -14.47 -10.78 -5.72
N LYS A 27 -15.30 -10.76 -4.68
CA LYS A 27 -14.89 -11.15 -3.31
C LYS A 27 -14.39 -12.60 -3.27
N ARG A 28 -15.12 -13.54 -3.91
CA ARG A 28 -14.70 -14.93 -4.01
C ARG A 28 -13.37 -15.10 -4.74
N LYS A 29 -13.16 -14.37 -5.85
CA LYS A 29 -11.88 -14.36 -6.58
C LYS A 29 -10.74 -13.80 -5.75
N THR A 30 -10.99 -12.77 -4.96
CA THR A 30 -9.97 -12.20 -4.05
C THR A 30 -9.55 -13.22 -2.99
N VAL A 31 -10.49 -13.91 -2.38
CA VAL A 31 -10.17 -15.01 -1.44
C VAL A 31 -9.37 -16.12 -2.13
N ALA A 32 -9.80 -16.55 -3.32
CA ALA A 32 -9.09 -17.59 -4.07
C ALA A 32 -7.68 -17.16 -4.49
N LEU A 33 -7.49 -15.88 -4.83
CA LEU A 33 -6.17 -15.32 -5.15
C LEU A 33 -5.23 -15.39 -3.94
N TRP A 34 -5.68 -14.94 -2.78
CA TRP A 34 -4.89 -14.99 -1.56
C TRP A 34 -4.58 -16.42 -1.11
N THR A 35 -5.56 -17.33 -1.21
CA THR A 35 -5.32 -18.77 -0.98
C THR A 35 -4.23 -19.29 -1.89
N LYS A 36 -4.27 -18.92 -3.18
CA LYS A 36 -3.25 -19.34 -4.15
C LYS A 36 -1.86 -18.77 -3.90
N ILE A 37 -1.80 -17.52 -3.43
CA ILE A 37 -0.54 -16.89 -3.00
C ILE A 37 0.02 -17.65 -1.80
N ALA A 38 -0.79 -17.91 -0.80
CA ALA A 38 -0.39 -18.65 0.41
C ALA A 38 0.07 -20.07 0.08
N GLU A 39 -0.65 -20.84 -0.76
CA GLU A 39 -0.22 -22.16 -1.22
C GLU A 39 1.19 -22.13 -1.82
N ARG A 40 1.52 -21.07 -2.56
CA ARG A 40 2.81 -20.92 -3.22
C ARG A 40 3.94 -20.55 -2.27
N TYR A 41 3.65 -19.73 -1.26
CA TYR A 41 4.68 -19.05 -0.47
C TYR A 41 4.73 -19.45 1.00
N LYS A 42 3.84 -20.33 1.49
CA LYS A 42 3.73 -20.72 2.91
C LYS A 42 5.03 -21.21 3.56
N ASP A 43 5.94 -21.77 2.76
CA ASP A 43 7.23 -22.28 3.24
C ASP A 43 8.39 -21.32 2.94
N ASN A 44 8.10 -20.08 2.51
CA ASN A 44 9.11 -19.08 2.16
C ASN A 44 9.40 -18.17 3.35
N GLU A 45 10.43 -18.46 4.11
CA GLU A 45 10.87 -17.71 5.30
C GLU A 45 11.33 -16.26 5.04
N TRP A 46 11.50 -15.86 3.76
CA TRP A 46 11.85 -14.49 3.38
C TRP A 46 10.63 -13.56 3.24
N ILE A 47 9.43 -14.11 3.35
CA ILE A 47 8.19 -13.33 3.36
C ILE A 47 7.79 -13.07 4.81
N GLY A 48 7.75 -11.80 5.22
CA GLY A 48 7.36 -11.41 6.57
C GLY A 48 5.86 -11.58 6.83
N GLY A 49 5.04 -11.34 5.82
CA GLY A 49 3.58 -11.45 5.93
C GLY A 49 2.85 -10.94 4.69
N TYR A 50 1.53 -10.90 4.77
CA TYR A 50 0.63 -10.49 3.69
C TYR A 50 -0.21 -9.29 4.12
N ASP A 51 -0.08 -8.17 3.41
CA ASP A 51 -0.98 -7.04 3.53
C ASP A 51 -2.14 -7.22 2.54
N LEU A 52 -3.35 -7.35 3.06
CA LEU A 52 -4.42 -8.00 2.29
C LEU A 52 -5.10 -7.09 1.28
N ILE A 53 -5.41 -5.85 1.64
CA ILE A 53 -6.14 -4.90 0.78
C ILE A 53 -5.67 -3.49 1.09
N ASN A 54 -5.04 -2.85 0.11
CA ASN A 54 -4.51 -1.50 0.25
C ASN A 54 -5.60 -0.43 0.26
N GLU A 55 -5.55 0.46 1.23
CA GLU A 55 -6.27 1.75 1.31
C GLU A 55 -7.74 1.72 0.90
N THR A 56 -8.51 0.85 1.53
CA THR A 56 -9.95 0.83 1.30
C THR A 56 -10.57 2.18 1.67
N ASN A 57 -11.39 2.73 0.77
CA ASN A 57 -12.19 3.93 1.01
C ASN A 57 -13.59 3.76 0.40
N TRP A 58 -14.48 3.12 1.13
CA TRP A 58 -15.82 2.73 0.66
C TRP A 58 -16.83 2.69 1.81
N PRO A 59 -18.12 2.97 1.56
CA PRO A 59 -19.16 2.76 2.57
C PRO A 59 -19.42 1.27 2.76
N LEU A 60 -18.72 0.65 3.70
CA LEU A 60 -18.66 -0.80 3.93
C LEU A 60 -19.58 -1.27 5.08
N GLY A 61 -20.75 -0.68 5.15
CA GLY A 61 -21.72 -1.02 6.17
C GLY A 61 -21.38 -0.44 7.56
N GLN A 62 -22.24 -0.75 8.55
CA GLN A 62 -22.01 -0.31 9.92
C GLN A 62 -20.73 -0.93 10.47
N ALA A 63 -19.85 -0.08 11.01
CA ALA A 63 -18.56 -0.49 11.59
C ALA A 63 -17.74 -1.36 10.60
N ASN A 64 -17.67 -0.95 9.32
CA ASN A 64 -16.88 -1.64 8.29
C ASN A 64 -17.14 -3.15 8.17
N LYS A 65 -18.39 -3.57 8.41
CA LYS A 65 -18.74 -4.99 8.46
C LYS A 65 -18.32 -5.76 7.20
N ASP A 66 -18.56 -5.19 6.02
CA ASP A 66 -18.25 -5.85 4.75
C ASP A 66 -16.75 -6.03 4.54
N LEU A 67 -15.94 -5.07 5.03
CA LEU A 67 -14.47 -5.17 5.03
C LEU A 67 -14.02 -6.30 5.97
N LYS A 68 -14.53 -6.33 7.21
CA LYS A 68 -14.21 -7.39 8.15
C LYS A 68 -14.58 -8.77 7.61
N ASP A 69 -15.78 -8.92 7.07
CA ASP A 69 -16.24 -10.20 6.54
C ASP A 69 -15.33 -10.71 5.41
N LEU A 70 -14.84 -9.80 4.56
CA LEU A 70 -13.91 -10.17 3.50
C LEU A 70 -12.53 -10.53 4.04
N PHE A 71 -11.99 -9.75 4.98
CA PHE A 71 -10.71 -10.04 5.63
C PHE A 71 -10.72 -11.39 6.35
N VAL A 72 -11.76 -11.68 7.11
CA VAL A 72 -11.92 -12.99 7.79
C VAL A 72 -11.89 -14.12 6.77
N ARG A 73 -12.65 -14.04 5.69
CA ARG A 73 -12.67 -15.06 4.62
C ARG A 73 -11.31 -15.23 3.93
N ILE A 74 -10.56 -14.14 3.71
CA ILE A 74 -9.22 -14.20 3.15
C ILE A 74 -8.28 -14.89 4.13
N THR A 75 -8.32 -14.49 5.41
CA THR A 75 -7.50 -15.11 6.48
C THR A 75 -7.76 -16.61 6.57
N GLU A 76 -9.02 -17.03 6.61
CA GLU A 76 -9.41 -18.45 6.60
C GLU A 76 -8.87 -19.19 5.38
N GLY A 77 -8.96 -18.56 4.19
CA GLY A 77 -8.39 -19.10 2.96
C GLY A 77 -6.88 -19.31 3.04
N ILE A 78 -6.14 -18.34 3.55
CA ILE A 78 -4.68 -18.42 3.78
C ILE A 78 -4.37 -19.53 4.77
N ARG A 79 -5.00 -19.53 5.94
CA ARG A 79 -4.76 -20.52 7.01
C ARG A 79 -5.14 -21.95 6.61
N SER A 80 -6.11 -22.12 5.71
CA SER A 80 -6.50 -23.44 5.18
C SER A 80 -5.36 -24.13 4.40
N THR A 81 -4.37 -23.39 3.92
CA THR A 81 -3.19 -23.94 3.24
C THR A 81 -2.10 -24.44 4.20
N GLY A 82 -2.25 -24.16 5.50
CA GLY A 82 -1.23 -24.35 6.53
C GLY A 82 -0.24 -23.19 6.67
N ASP A 83 -0.43 -22.11 5.93
CA ASP A 83 0.40 -20.91 5.99
C ASP A 83 0.20 -20.18 7.34
N GLN A 84 1.31 -19.77 7.97
CA GLN A 84 1.34 -19.09 9.26
C GLN A 84 1.97 -17.70 9.18
N HIS A 85 2.21 -17.14 7.99
CA HIS A 85 2.73 -15.78 7.84
C HIS A 85 1.83 -14.74 8.51
N ILE A 86 2.42 -13.61 8.89
CA ILE A 86 1.70 -12.49 9.50
C ILE A 86 0.63 -11.98 8.52
N ILE A 87 -0.55 -11.69 9.05
CA ILE A 87 -1.64 -11.04 8.31
C ILE A 87 -1.68 -9.57 8.70
N TYR A 88 -1.40 -8.68 7.77
CA TYR A 88 -1.56 -7.24 7.96
C TYR A 88 -2.96 -6.81 7.52
N ILE A 89 -3.62 -6.05 8.36
CA ILE A 89 -4.98 -5.56 8.16
C ILE A 89 -4.97 -4.03 8.14
N GLU A 90 -5.39 -3.47 7.04
CA GLU A 90 -5.61 -2.04 6.91
C GLU A 90 -7.03 -1.63 7.31
N GLY A 91 -7.16 -0.45 7.88
CA GLY A 91 -8.46 0.17 8.14
C GLY A 91 -9.15 0.65 6.86
N ASN A 92 -10.45 0.96 6.95
CA ASN A 92 -11.13 1.77 5.94
C ASN A 92 -10.61 3.23 6.00
N ASP A 93 -11.11 4.11 5.14
CA ASP A 93 -10.71 5.52 5.08
C ASP A 93 -9.17 5.66 4.92
N TYR A 94 -8.62 5.03 3.87
CA TYR A 94 -7.18 5.04 3.57
C TYR A 94 -6.32 4.49 4.71
N ALA A 95 -6.65 3.31 5.22
CA ALA A 95 -5.97 2.63 6.32
C ALA A 95 -6.05 3.33 7.70
N ASN A 96 -7.05 4.23 7.91
CA ASN A 96 -7.15 5.02 9.14
C ASN A 96 -8.39 4.75 9.99
N ASN A 97 -9.33 3.90 9.57
CA ASN A 97 -10.54 3.60 10.32
C ASN A 97 -10.67 2.10 10.63
N PHE A 98 -10.34 1.72 11.85
CA PHE A 98 -10.42 0.34 12.35
C PHE A 98 -11.73 0.01 13.08
N SER A 99 -12.75 0.87 12.99
CA SER A 99 -14.06 0.60 13.61
C SER A 99 -14.61 -0.74 13.12
N GLY A 100 -14.94 -1.62 14.06
CA GLY A 100 -15.45 -2.96 13.78
C GLY A 100 -14.43 -4.00 13.33
N LEU A 101 -13.20 -3.60 13.01
CA LEU A 101 -12.11 -4.52 12.67
C LEU A 101 -11.43 -5.15 13.90
N VAL A 102 -11.86 -4.77 15.08
CA VAL A 102 -11.42 -5.30 16.37
C VAL A 102 -12.53 -6.08 17.06
N PRO A 103 -12.23 -7.07 17.93
CA PRO A 103 -10.91 -7.61 18.25
C PRO A 103 -10.30 -8.38 17.06
N PRO A 104 -8.98 -8.69 17.13
CA PRO A 104 -8.33 -9.56 16.14
C PRO A 104 -9.02 -10.92 16.07
N TRP A 105 -9.00 -11.55 14.92
CA TRP A 105 -9.63 -12.86 14.66
C TRP A 105 -8.62 -13.95 14.28
N ASP A 106 -7.33 -13.62 14.32
CA ASP A 106 -6.23 -14.54 14.07
C ASP A 106 -5.08 -14.19 15.03
N ASP A 107 -4.37 -15.20 15.51
CA ASP A 107 -3.31 -15.04 16.52
C ASP A 107 -2.03 -14.41 15.96
N ASN A 108 -1.90 -14.31 14.63
CA ASN A 108 -0.74 -13.72 13.96
C ASN A 108 -1.15 -12.55 13.05
N MET A 109 -1.80 -11.55 13.64
CA MET A 109 -2.28 -10.32 12.99
C MET A 109 -1.51 -9.09 13.43
N VAL A 110 -1.40 -8.13 12.50
CA VAL A 110 -0.88 -6.79 12.70
C VAL A 110 -1.87 -5.79 12.12
N TYR A 111 -2.11 -4.68 12.80
CA TYR A 111 -2.89 -3.58 12.23
C TYR A 111 -1.97 -2.58 11.56
N SER A 112 -2.17 -2.42 10.23
CA SER A 112 -1.40 -1.55 9.35
C SER A 112 -2.16 -0.25 9.12
N PHE A 113 -1.56 0.88 9.44
CA PHE A 113 -2.12 2.21 9.20
C PHE A 113 -1.19 3.06 8.33
N HIS A 114 -1.74 4.11 7.70
CA HIS A 114 -0.98 5.03 6.85
C HIS A 114 -0.97 6.43 7.44
N LYS A 115 0.17 7.15 7.30
CA LYS A 115 0.32 8.51 7.81
C LYS A 115 1.16 9.35 6.85
N TYR A 116 0.51 10.31 6.22
CA TYR A 116 1.12 11.28 5.31
C TYR A 116 0.81 12.72 5.76
N TRP A 117 1.51 13.69 5.23
CA TRP A 117 1.22 15.15 5.26
C TRP A 117 0.78 15.78 6.57
N SER A 118 0.76 15.07 7.66
CA SER A 118 0.44 15.64 8.97
C SER A 118 1.69 16.11 9.69
N SER A 119 1.52 16.98 10.68
CA SER A 119 2.59 17.26 11.64
C SER A 119 3.05 15.97 12.33
N VAL A 120 4.22 16.02 12.95
CA VAL A 120 4.73 14.90 13.75
C VAL A 120 4.85 15.36 15.19
N ASN A 121 3.83 15.02 15.99
CA ASN A 121 3.74 15.31 17.41
C ASN A 121 3.53 14.02 18.21
N ALA A 122 3.77 14.06 19.52
CA ALA A 122 3.64 12.88 20.38
C ALA A 122 2.21 12.33 20.44
N ASP A 123 1.20 13.18 20.31
CA ASP A 123 -0.23 12.87 20.37
C ASP A 123 -0.83 12.44 19.00
N ASP A 124 -0.06 12.47 17.94
CA ASP A 124 -0.54 12.10 16.60
C ASP A 124 -0.96 10.62 16.48
N LEU A 125 -0.56 9.77 17.43
CA LEU A 125 -0.90 8.35 17.47
C LEU A 125 -1.93 7.99 18.55
N ASP A 126 -2.46 8.95 19.32
CA ASP A 126 -3.41 8.72 20.42
C ASP A 126 -4.70 8.00 19.96
N TRP A 127 -5.03 8.12 18.68
CA TRP A 127 -6.21 7.47 18.10
C TRP A 127 -6.02 5.97 17.83
N ILE A 128 -4.76 5.50 17.67
CA ILE A 128 -4.46 4.11 17.32
C ILE A 128 -3.74 3.32 18.43
N LEU A 129 -2.93 3.97 19.27
CA LEU A 129 -2.22 3.33 20.38
C LEU A 129 -3.15 2.55 21.34
N PRO A 130 -4.36 3.03 21.69
CA PRO A 130 -5.28 2.28 22.53
C PRO A 130 -5.70 0.93 21.94
N LEU A 131 -5.60 0.75 20.62
CA LEU A 131 -5.88 -0.53 19.97
C LEU A 131 -4.79 -1.55 20.31
N GLN A 132 -3.52 -1.15 20.23
CA GLN A 132 -2.37 -1.96 20.62
C GLN A 132 -2.46 -2.38 22.10
N GLU A 133 -2.69 -1.42 23.00
CA GLU A 133 -2.77 -1.69 24.44
C GLU A 133 -3.94 -2.62 24.80
N ARG A 134 -5.11 -2.38 24.21
CA ARG A 134 -6.33 -3.10 24.56
C ARG A 134 -6.33 -4.54 24.09
N TYR A 135 -5.76 -4.82 22.93
CA TYR A 135 -5.86 -6.12 22.26
C TYR A 135 -4.52 -6.87 22.22
N ASP A 136 -3.46 -6.29 22.77
CA ASP A 136 -2.10 -6.86 22.74
C ASP A 136 -1.68 -7.28 21.31
N VAL A 137 -1.84 -6.35 20.36
CA VAL A 137 -1.53 -6.57 18.95
C VAL A 137 -0.50 -5.57 18.45
N PRO A 138 0.44 -5.99 17.60
CA PRO A 138 1.39 -5.05 17.00
C PRO A 138 0.70 -4.06 16.05
N LEU A 139 1.29 -2.85 15.97
CA LEU A 139 0.97 -1.86 14.96
C LEU A 139 2.10 -1.78 13.93
N TRP A 140 1.73 -1.50 12.70
CA TRP A 140 2.63 -1.26 11.59
C TRP A 140 2.22 0.00 10.84
N MET A 141 3.16 0.91 10.63
CA MET A 141 2.93 2.05 9.75
C MET A 141 3.29 1.61 8.33
N GLY A 142 2.27 1.12 7.60
CA GLY A 142 2.41 0.43 6.32
C GLY A 142 2.81 1.34 5.17
N GLU A 143 2.35 2.59 5.18
CA GLU A 143 2.77 3.61 4.22
C GLU A 143 2.92 4.98 4.88
N SER A 144 4.01 5.64 4.55
CA SER A 144 4.29 7.02 4.94
C SER A 144 5.38 7.58 4.03
N GLY A 145 5.63 8.87 4.10
CA GLY A 145 6.68 9.49 3.30
C GLY A 145 6.24 10.73 2.57
N GLU A 146 6.78 10.95 1.37
CA GLU A 146 6.46 12.10 0.51
C GLU A 146 6.62 13.44 1.23
N ASN A 147 7.70 13.57 2.03
CA ASN A 147 7.89 14.70 2.92
C ASN A 147 9.38 15.11 3.02
N SER A 148 9.70 16.04 3.91
CA SER A 148 11.05 16.54 4.16
C SER A 148 11.87 15.57 5.02
N ASN A 149 13.20 15.63 4.91
CA ASN A 149 14.11 14.84 5.74
C ASN A 149 13.86 15.04 7.24
N THR A 150 13.59 16.27 7.68
CA THR A 150 13.24 16.56 9.09
C THR A 150 11.96 15.88 9.52
N TRP A 151 10.98 15.77 8.62
CA TRP A 151 9.74 15.05 8.89
C TRP A 151 10.00 13.55 9.02
N TYR A 152 10.83 12.96 8.16
CA TYR A 152 11.24 11.56 8.24
C TYR A 152 11.88 11.24 9.59
N THR A 153 12.90 12.02 9.99
CA THR A 153 13.58 11.83 11.29
C THR A 153 12.57 11.80 12.45
N LYS A 154 11.70 12.81 12.52
CA LYS A 154 10.69 12.91 13.59
C LYS A 154 9.69 11.76 13.56
N SER A 155 9.28 11.32 12.37
CA SER A 155 8.34 10.22 12.21
C SER A 155 8.96 8.90 12.68
N ILE A 156 10.22 8.62 12.33
CA ILE A 156 10.94 7.45 12.81
C ILE A 156 11.06 7.47 14.33
N GLU A 157 11.43 8.61 14.92
CA GLU A 157 11.49 8.77 16.38
C GLU A 157 10.14 8.48 17.04
N LEU A 158 9.04 9.00 16.46
CA LEU A 158 7.69 8.77 16.96
C LEU A 158 7.32 7.28 16.93
N TYR A 159 7.58 6.59 15.81
CA TYR A 159 7.27 5.17 15.67
C TYR A 159 8.14 4.30 16.59
N HIS A 160 9.44 4.53 16.64
CA HIS A 160 10.34 3.79 17.53
C HIS A 160 9.98 3.95 19.01
N ASN A 161 9.61 5.17 19.44
CA ASN A 161 9.20 5.44 20.82
C ASN A 161 7.92 4.70 21.23
N ASN A 162 7.11 4.28 20.25
CA ASN A 162 5.85 3.56 20.45
C ASN A 162 5.93 2.08 20.03
N ASN A 163 7.12 1.54 19.76
CA ASN A 163 7.35 0.17 19.28
C ASN A 163 6.55 -0.17 18.00
N ILE A 164 6.43 0.78 17.08
CA ILE A 164 5.75 0.62 15.81
C ILE A 164 6.80 0.41 14.72
N GLY A 165 6.68 -0.70 13.98
CA GLY A 165 7.42 -0.90 12.74
C GLY A 165 6.90 0.01 11.64
N TRP A 166 7.74 0.34 10.67
CA TRP A 166 7.38 1.31 9.63
C TRP A 166 8.05 1.01 8.29
N ASN A 167 7.50 1.63 7.25
CA ASN A 167 8.02 1.57 5.90
C ASN A 167 7.68 2.88 5.14
N TRP A 168 8.54 3.29 4.20
CA TRP A 168 8.30 4.46 3.37
C TRP A 168 7.69 4.10 2.02
N TRP A 169 6.73 4.90 1.57
CA TRP A 169 6.26 4.97 0.21
C TRP A 169 6.96 6.10 -0.54
N ALA A 170 7.72 5.82 -1.60
CA ALA A 170 8.14 4.50 -2.04
C ALA A 170 9.67 4.47 -2.08
N MET A 171 10.24 3.25 -2.12
CA MET A 171 11.69 3.08 -2.26
C MET A 171 12.22 3.76 -3.51
N LYS A 172 11.44 3.75 -4.61
CA LYS A 172 11.84 4.22 -5.93
C LYS A 172 10.63 4.78 -6.69
N LYS A 173 10.77 5.99 -7.22
CA LYS A 173 9.72 6.67 -8.00
C LYS A 173 10.28 7.36 -9.24
N VAL A 174 9.43 7.54 -10.26
CA VAL A 174 9.79 8.23 -11.49
C VAL A 174 9.70 9.74 -11.31
N GLY A 175 10.79 10.46 -11.55
CA GLY A 175 10.83 11.93 -11.52
C GLY A 175 10.64 12.58 -10.14
N ASP A 176 10.74 11.79 -9.09
CA ASP A 176 10.46 12.19 -7.73
C ASP A 176 11.69 12.76 -7.01
N ILE A 177 11.46 13.54 -5.94
CA ILE A 177 12.53 14.16 -5.13
C ILE A 177 12.55 13.67 -3.68
N ASP A 178 11.54 12.95 -3.24
CA ASP A 178 11.34 12.50 -1.85
C ASP A 178 11.36 10.98 -1.66
N SER A 179 11.84 10.25 -2.66
CA SER A 179 12.13 8.80 -2.57
C SER A 179 13.65 8.54 -2.51
N PRO A 180 14.10 7.47 -1.84
CA PRO A 180 15.51 7.07 -1.78
C PRO A 180 16.17 6.96 -3.16
N TYR A 181 15.44 6.41 -4.13
CA TYR A 181 15.87 6.32 -5.53
C TYR A 181 14.88 7.04 -6.43
N SER A 182 15.42 7.93 -7.28
CA SER A 182 14.64 8.67 -8.27
C SER A 182 15.04 8.23 -9.67
N ILE A 183 14.07 7.71 -10.43
CA ILE A 183 14.25 7.34 -11.84
C ILE A 183 14.19 8.60 -12.69
N LYS A 184 15.20 8.84 -13.51
CA LYS A 184 15.21 9.97 -14.42
C LYS A 184 14.19 9.78 -15.52
N ILE A 185 13.39 10.81 -15.79
CA ILE A 185 12.50 10.82 -16.94
C ILE A 185 13.34 11.08 -18.18
N ASN A 186 13.42 10.11 -19.09
CA ASN A 186 14.04 10.31 -20.40
C ASN A 186 13.13 11.10 -21.34
N ASP A 187 13.72 11.74 -22.37
CA ASP A 187 12.97 12.63 -23.29
C ASP A 187 11.83 11.92 -24.02
N GLY A 188 12.03 10.65 -24.39
CA GLY A 188 11.00 9.86 -25.04
C GLY A 188 9.81 9.60 -24.13
N TYR A 189 10.06 9.24 -22.86
CA TYR A 189 9.00 9.05 -21.88
C TYR A 189 8.33 10.36 -21.50
N GLN A 190 9.06 11.47 -21.44
CA GLN A 190 8.46 12.80 -21.26
C GLN A 190 7.50 13.15 -22.41
N SER A 191 7.79 12.75 -23.63
CA SER A 191 6.90 12.96 -24.77
C SER A 191 5.59 12.17 -24.64
N ILE A 192 5.64 10.94 -24.08
CA ILE A 192 4.45 10.15 -23.75
C ILE A 192 3.61 10.85 -22.68
N LEU A 193 4.26 11.33 -21.59
CA LEU A 193 3.57 12.06 -20.52
C LEU A 193 2.88 13.32 -21.03
N ASN A 194 3.56 14.09 -21.88
CA ASN A 194 2.98 15.30 -22.49
C ASN A 194 1.77 14.96 -23.37
N TYR A 195 1.83 13.86 -24.12
CA TYR A 195 0.68 13.38 -24.89
C TYR A 195 -0.51 13.02 -23.97
N TRP A 196 -0.29 12.28 -22.90
CA TRP A 196 -1.35 11.93 -21.96
C TRP A 196 -1.99 13.13 -21.26
N LYS A 197 -1.21 14.19 -21.06
CA LYS A 197 -1.73 15.48 -20.56
C LYS A 197 -2.45 16.32 -21.60
N GLY A 198 -2.43 15.93 -22.88
CA GLY A 198 -2.98 16.71 -23.98
C GLY A 198 -2.11 17.89 -24.44
N GLU A 199 -0.83 17.90 -24.04
CA GLU A 199 0.12 18.98 -24.33
C GLU A 199 0.96 18.73 -25.60
N ALA A 200 0.93 17.52 -26.14
CA ALA A 200 1.68 17.13 -27.33
C ALA A 200 0.92 16.13 -28.21
N ASN A 201 1.38 15.96 -29.44
CA ASN A 201 0.87 14.93 -30.33
C ASN A 201 1.26 13.53 -29.84
N LYS A 202 0.44 12.54 -30.19
CA LYS A 202 0.71 11.13 -29.92
C LYS A 202 2.04 10.72 -30.56
N PRO A 203 3.01 10.17 -29.80
CA PRO A 203 4.23 9.62 -30.36
C PRO A 203 3.94 8.42 -31.26
N SER A 204 4.88 8.08 -32.15
CA SER A 204 4.77 6.82 -32.90
C SER A 204 4.85 5.62 -31.96
N GLU A 205 4.33 4.48 -32.40
CA GLU A 205 4.39 3.23 -31.61
C GLU A 205 5.88 2.82 -31.35
N ALA A 206 6.73 3.00 -32.36
CA ALA A 206 8.16 2.69 -32.22
C ALA A 206 8.84 3.60 -31.18
N ASP A 207 8.62 4.93 -31.27
CA ASP A 207 9.20 5.87 -30.31
C ASP A 207 8.69 5.64 -28.88
N ALA A 208 7.39 5.33 -28.75
CA ALA A 208 6.80 5.02 -27.45
C ALA A 208 7.36 3.73 -26.86
N TYR A 209 7.56 2.69 -27.67
CA TYR A 209 8.17 1.43 -27.25
C TYR A 209 9.62 1.65 -26.78
N GLU A 210 10.44 2.33 -27.59
CA GLU A 210 11.83 2.64 -27.22
C GLU A 210 11.90 3.46 -25.93
N ALA A 211 11.02 4.44 -25.76
CA ALA A 211 10.96 5.27 -24.56
C ALA A 211 10.65 4.47 -23.30
N VAL A 212 9.69 3.56 -23.38
CA VAL A 212 9.30 2.69 -22.25
C VAL A 212 10.38 1.67 -21.94
N MET A 213 11.00 1.07 -22.94
CA MET A 213 12.13 0.15 -22.73
C MET A 213 13.33 0.86 -22.11
N LYS A 214 13.63 2.08 -22.57
CA LYS A 214 14.67 2.90 -21.94
C LYS A 214 14.32 3.27 -20.49
N LEU A 215 13.06 3.53 -20.17
CA LEU A 215 12.64 3.79 -18.78
C LEU A 215 12.89 2.57 -17.89
N ALA A 216 12.72 1.35 -18.42
CA ALA A 216 13.05 0.13 -17.69
C ALA A 216 14.56 0.05 -17.35
N ASP A 217 15.42 0.44 -18.29
CA ASP A 217 16.89 0.54 -18.05
C ASP A 217 17.21 1.67 -17.06
N ASP A 218 16.56 2.84 -17.20
CA ASP A 218 16.72 3.98 -16.29
C ASP A 218 16.27 3.65 -14.85
N ALA A 219 15.40 2.64 -14.70
CA ALA A 219 14.91 2.16 -13.40
C ALA A 219 15.85 1.18 -12.69
N LEU A 220 16.91 0.71 -13.33
CA LEU A 220 17.97 -0.05 -12.65
C LEU A 220 18.61 0.81 -11.56
N SER A 221 18.90 0.22 -10.40
CA SER A 221 19.38 1.00 -9.23
C SER A 221 20.63 1.80 -9.50
N GLU A 222 21.55 1.25 -10.32
CA GLU A 222 22.77 1.93 -10.75
C GLU A 222 22.53 3.14 -11.64
N ASN A 223 21.38 3.24 -12.30
CA ASN A 223 21.01 4.35 -13.19
C ASN A 223 20.15 5.41 -12.50
N CYS A 224 19.63 5.11 -11.30
CA CYS A 224 18.83 6.02 -10.52
C CYS A 224 19.67 7.11 -9.84
N LEU A 225 19.02 8.23 -9.50
CA LEU A 225 19.57 9.20 -8.58
C LEU A 225 19.38 8.70 -7.16
N TYR A 226 20.46 8.36 -6.46
CA TYR A 226 20.44 8.00 -5.05
C TYR A 226 20.39 9.25 -4.16
N ARG A 227 19.41 9.33 -3.29
CA ARG A 227 19.17 10.48 -2.41
C ARG A 227 19.62 10.18 -0.99
N LYS A 228 20.91 10.28 -0.76
CA LYS A 228 21.53 9.98 0.54
C LYS A 228 20.86 10.72 1.71
N GLY A 229 20.43 11.97 1.53
CA GLY A 229 19.80 12.75 2.58
C GLY A 229 18.46 12.19 3.10
N ILE A 230 17.75 11.40 2.28
CA ILE A 230 16.52 10.70 2.71
C ILE A 230 16.88 9.46 3.53
N ILE A 231 17.95 8.76 3.15
CA ILE A 231 18.40 7.55 3.86
C ILE A 231 19.03 7.92 5.21
N ASP A 232 19.70 9.06 5.30
CA ASP A 232 20.36 9.52 6.52
C ASP A 232 19.38 10.18 7.52
N ALA A 233 18.15 10.48 7.09
CA ALA A 233 17.14 11.08 7.93
C ALA A 233 16.51 10.08 8.90
#